data_add80707656f566558031feadcb472c1
#
_entry.id   add80707656f566558031feadcb472c1
#
_cell.length_a   1.000
_cell.length_b   1.000
_cell.length_c   1.000
_cell.angle_alpha   90.00
_cell.angle_beta   90.00
_cell.angle_gamma   90.00
#
_symmetry.space_group_name_H-M   'P 1'
#
loop_
_entity.id
_entity.type
_entity.pdbx_description
1 polymer ?
#
loop_
_entity_poly.entity_id
_entity_poly.type
_entity_poly.pdbx_seq_one_letter_code
_entity_poly.pdbx_strand_id
1 'polypeptide(L)'
;MDRFPRTQGGSVPKYRDRWIARFTKAMKEVLRFCQHRQYQKLFVTLAIFCCCFALWGCHSAWFRAGKITLSHIPTAGKGGRIEMETISGRVSGFRSGQRIVLYAKTDVWWVQPEAFEPYTVIHPDGTWSNSIHLGSEYAALLVNATYNPPHTTPQLPQVGGGVVAMVVAQGSPVKADAPVVEQEKGIRFSGYKWIVRSIRGAHGGRSHVYDPSNVHVDEQGTLHLKITRFADEWKCSEVYLDRSLGYGTYSFQVEDVSHLEPAAELSLFTWSELGVNQDHHEMDINISQKGDPATKNAEYVIQPYYLPMNTLRFQAPAGPVTYTFDWQPNGISFVSWKGLGLNRGSSVVSDHRFVSDAPVPGGETARINFCPFGFPKIAMQHEAEIVIRHFEYLP
;
A
#
# COMPACT_ATOMS: atom_id res chain seq x y z
N MET A 1 -53.43 11.43 8.98
CA MET A 1 -54.33 10.28 8.74
C MET A 1 -53.57 9.38 7.78
N ASP A 2 -52.94 8.33 8.34
CA ASP A 2 -53.13 6.97 7.90
C ASP A 2 -52.23 6.05 8.76
N ARG A 3 -52.83 4.96 9.17
CA ARG A 3 -52.40 4.05 10.26
C ARG A 3 -51.37 3.03 9.74
N PHE A 4 -50.28 2.84 10.47
CA PHE A 4 -49.42 1.65 10.32
C PHE A 4 -50.05 0.46 11.12
N PRO A 5 -50.04 -0.76 10.56
CA PRO A 5 -50.52 -1.94 11.28
C PRO A 5 -49.42 -2.50 12.21
N ARG A 6 -49.83 -2.85 13.43
CA ARG A 6 -49.06 -3.63 14.42
C ARG A 6 -48.82 -5.04 13.88
N THR A 7 -47.59 -5.49 13.83
CA THR A 7 -47.23 -6.89 13.68
C THR A 7 -47.23 -7.58 15.03
N GLN A 8 -47.89 -8.70 15.09
CA GLN A 8 -48.07 -9.57 16.26
C GLN A 8 -46.76 -10.27 16.63
N GLY A 9 -46.58 -10.49 17.94
CA GLY A 9 -45.44 -11.18 18.54
C GLY A 9 -45.40 -12.67 18.16
N GLY A 10 -44.25 -13.12 17.66
CA GLY A 10 -43.92 -14.51 17.44
C GLY A 10 -43.57 -15.19 18.77
N SER A 11 -44.27 -16.28 19.08
CA SER A 11 -44.06 -17.13 20.25
C SER A 11 -42.72 -17.89 20.16
N VAL A 12 -41.92 -17.79 21.23
CA VAL A 12 -40.71 -18.60 21.46
C VAL A 12 -41.09 -20.10 21.58
N PRO A 13 -40.34 -21.02 20.99
CA PRO A 13 -40.75 -22.42 20.94
C PRO A 13 -40.77 -23.09 22.31
N LYS A 14 -41.92 -23.73 22.65
CA LYS A 14 -42.18 -24.55 23.82
C LYS A 14 -41.28 -25.79 24.01
N TYR A 15 -40.14 -25.87 23.31
CA TYR A 15 -39.24 -27.02 23.38
C TYR A 15 -38.34 -27.01 24.62
N ARG A 16 -37.94 -25.83 25.10
CA ARG A 16 -37.04 -25.67 26.25
C ARG A 16 -37.71 -26.06 27.56
N ASP A 17 -39.00 -25.73 27.69
CA ASP A 17 -39.75 -25.99 28.94
C ASP A 17 -40.10 -27.50 29.08
N ARG A 18 -40.31 -28.21 28.00
CA ARG A 18 -40.52 -29.68 28.02
C ARG A 18 -39.24 -30.43 28.41
N TRP A 19 -38.07 -29.91 28.03
CA TRP A 19 -36.78 -30.52 28.38
C TRP A 19 -36.46 -30.33 29.86
N ILE A 20 -36.69 -29.14 30.39
CA ILE A 20 -36.48 -28.80 31.81
C ILE A 20 -37.44 -29.62 32.69
N ALA A 21 -38.70 -29.75 32.30
CA ALA A 21 -39.69 -30.56 33.04
C ALA A 21 -39.35 -32.07 33.06
N ARG A 22 -38.83 -32.61 31.96
CA ARG A 22 -38.38 -34.02 31.90
C ARG A 22 -37.11 -34.22 32.74
N PHE A 23 -36.18 -33.29 32.70
CA PHE A 23 -34.93 -33.34 33.47
C PHE A 23 -35.22 -33.24 35.00
N THR A 24 -36.11 -32.38 35.40
CA THR A 24 -36.51 -32.23 36.82
C THR A 24 -37.26 -33.44 37.35
N LYS A 25 -38.08 -34.11 36.52
CA LYS A 25 -38.76 -35.34 36.89
C LYS A 25 -37.78 -36.54 37.02
N ALA A 26 -36.84 -36.69 36.07
CA ALA A 26 -35.80 -37.72 36.15
C ALA A 26 -34.88 -37.52 37.37
N MET A 27 -34.52 -36.25 37.67
CA MET A 27 -33.69 -35.94 38.84
C MET A 27 -34.39 -36.24 40.17
N LYS A 28 -35.71 -36.03 40.26
CA LYS A 28 -36.52 -36.39 41.46
C LYS A 28 -36.61 -37.89 41.63
N GLU A 29 -36.69 -38.68 40.58
CA GLU A 29 -36.69 -40.15 40.67
C GLU A 29 -35.33 -40.70 41.08
N VAL A 30 -34.22 -40.15 40.55
CA VAL A 30 -32.85 -40.53 40.96
C VAL A 30 -32.59 -40.18 42.41
N LEU A 31 -33.07 -39.00 42.90
CA LEU A 31 -32.95 -38.62 44.31
C LEU A 31 -33.78 -39.51 45.28
N ARG A 32 -34.89 -40.09 44.84
CA ARG A 32 -35.66 -41.09 45.62
C ARG A 32 -34.95 -42.42 45.73
N PHE A 33 -34.13 -42.82 44.73
CA PHE A 33 -33.37 -44.08 44.73
C PHE A 33 -32.10 -43.98 45.62
N CYS A 34 -31.65 -42.79 45.93
CA CYS A 34 -30.41 -42.52 46.70
C CYS A 34 -30.62 -42.37 48.22
N GLN A 35 -31.67 -42.97 48.81
CA GLN A 35 -31.91 -42.88 50.26
C GLN A 35 -30.96 -43.76 51.12
N HIS A 36 -30.05 -44.53 50.53
CA HIS A 36 -28.99 -45.24 51.27
C HIS A 36 -27.73 -44.38 51.44
N ARG A 37 -27.36 -44.04 52.66
CA ARG A 37 -26.22 -43.18 53.06
C ARG A 37 -24.85 -43.55 52.41
N GLN A 38 -24.73 -44.73 51.90
CA GLN A 38 -23.48 -45.24 51.30
C GLN A 38 -23.27 -44.74 49.86
N TYR A 39 -24.34 -44.43 49.13
CA TYR A 39 -24.25 -44.00 47.71
C TYR A 39 -24.28 -42.48 47.52
N GLN A 40 -24.66 -41.74 48.55
CA GLN A 40 -24.67 -40.27 48.50
C GLN A 40 -23.26 -39.67 48.32
N LYS A 41 -22.26 -40.22 48.99
CA LYS A 41 -20.88 -39.77 48.88
C LYS A 41 -20.31 -40.05 47.49
N LEU A 42 -20.65 -41.22 46.90
CA LEU A 42 -20.17 -41.62 45.57
C LEU A 42 -20.81 -40.77 44.46
N PHE A 43 -22.11 -40.44 44.59
CA PHE A 43 -22.84 -39.61 43.59
C PHE A 43 -22.42 -38.14 43.63
N VAL A 44 -22.16 -37.59 44.81
CA VAL A 44 -21.64 -36.21 44.95
C VAL A 44 -20.24 -36.10 44.38
N THR A 45 -19.38 -37.09 44.64
CA THR A 45 -18.00 -37.11 44.06
C THR A 45 -18.03 -37.27 42.54
N LEU A 46 -18.92 -38.12 42.00
CA LEU A 46 -19.06 -38.31 40.55
C LEU A 46 -19.63 -37.07 39.85
N ALA A 47 -20.60 -36.39 40.49
CA ALA A 47 -21.21 -35.16 39.98
C ALA A 47 -20.19 -34.00 39.99
N ILE A 48 -19.39 -33.88 41.06
CA ILE A 48 -18.29 -32.88 41.12
C ILE A 48 -17.23 -33.18 40.08
N PHE A 49 -16.86 -34.47 39.84
CA PHE A 49 -15.89 -34.87 38.80
C PHE A 49 -16.44 -34.60 37.41
N CYS A 50 -17.71 -34.89 37.12
CA CYS A 50 -18.34 -34.56 35.83
C CYS A 50 -18.46 -33.03 35.59
N CYS A 51 -18.78 -32.25 36.62
CA CYS A 51 -18.77 -30.78 36.55
C CYS A 51 -17.37 -30.21 36.33
N CYS A 52 -16.35 -30.77 37.01
CA CYS A 52 -14.96 -30.36 36.79
C CYS A 52 -14.46 -30.75 35.38
N PHE A 53 -14.82 -31.93 34.86
CA PHE A 53 -14.49 -32.32 33.48
C PHE A 53 -15.22 -31.49 32.43
N ALA A 54 -16.51 -31.14 32.68
CA ALA A 54 -17.25 -30.24 31.79
C ALA A 54 -16.69 -28.83 31.80
N LEU A 55 -16.25 -28.31 32.93
CA LEU A 55 -15.57 -27.00 33.04
C LEU A 55 -14.16 -27.03 32.45
N TRP A 56 -13.43 -28.14 32.56
CA TRP A 56 -12.11 -28.29 31.94
C TRP A 56 -12.19 -28.50 30.43
N GLY A 57 -13.21 -29.25 29.94
CA GLY A 57 -13.48 -29.42 28.52
C GLY A 57 -13.90 -28.12 27.82
N CYS A 58 -14.63 -27.22 28.51
CA CYS A 58 -15.00 -25.92 27.97
C CYS A 58 -13.83 -24.91 27.98
N HIS A 59 -12.81 -25.06 28.84
CA HIS A 59 -11.70 -24.12 28.85
C HIS A 59 -10.66 -24.39 27.77
N SER A 60 -10.55 -25.62 27.26
CA SER A 60 -9.58 -25.93 26.19
C SER A 60 -10.01 -25.59 24.77
N ALA A 61 -11.30 -25.28 24.54
CA ALA A 61 -11.83 -24.91 23.23
C ALA A 61 -11.81 -23.39 22.95
N TRP A 62 -11.47 -22.55 23.93
CA TRP A 62 -11.66 -21.08 23.83
C TRP A 62 -10.41 -20.25 23.60
N PHE A 63 -9.21 -20.83 23.57
CA PHE A 63 -7.98 -20.07 23.37
C PHE A 63 -6.97 -20.76 22.43
N ARG A 64 -7.37 -21.02 21.19
CA ARG A 64 -6.31 -21.00 20.17
C ARG A 64 -6.13 -19.53 19.73
N ALA A 65 -5.22 -18.83 20.37
CA ALA A 65 -4.74 -17.58 19.89
C ALA A 65 -4.27 -17.77 18.43
N GLY A 66 -4.73 -16.90 17.53
CA GLY A 66 -4.27 -16.96 16.14
C GLY A 66 -2.74 -16.95 16.11
N LYS A 67 -2.12 -17.81 15.33
CA LYS A 67 -0.67 -17.89 15.16
C LYS A 67 -0.32 -17.56 13.72
N ILE A 68 0.60 -16.61 13.54
CA ILE A 68 1.15 -16.24 12.23
C ILE A 68 2.50 -16.91 12.07
N THR A 69 2.75 -17.42 10.86
CA THR A 69 4.07 -17.89 10.42
C THR A 69 4.37 -17.25 9.07
N LEU A 70 5.59 -16.76 8.87
CA LEU A 70 6.06 -16.25 7.59
C LEU A 70 6.62 -17.42 6.78
N SER A 71 6.24 -17.50 5.51
CA SER A 71 6.71 -18.50 4.54
C SER A 71 7.77 -17.90 3.62
N HIS A 72 7.62 -16.62 3.30
CA HIS A 72 8.60 -15.85 2.54
C HIS A 72 8.80 -14.49 3.21
N ILE A 73 10.07 -14.14 3.42
CA ILE A 73 10.51 -12.88 4.01
C ILE A 73 11.32 -12.15 2.95
N PRO A 74 10.94 -10.91 2.60
CA PRO A 74 11.68 -10.10 1.62
C PRO A 74 13.13 -9.85 2.01
N THR A 75 13.93 -9.45 1.03
CA THR A 75 15.31 -9.02 1.30
C THR A 75 15.34 -7.76 2.16
N ALA A 76 16.43 -7.59 2.91
CA ALA A 76 16.63 -6.35 3.65
C ALA A 76 16.92 -5.20 2.69
N GLY A 77 16.20 -4.07 2.86
CA GLY A 77 16.36 -2.87 2.06
C GLY A 77 16.36 -1.59 2.89
N LYS A 78 16.64 -0.48 2.26
CA LYS A 78 16.67 0.85 2.90
C LYS A 78 15.33 1.60 2.84
N GLY A 79 14.31 0.99 2.27
CA GLY A 79 13.05 1.64 1.95
C GLY A 79 13.08 2.26 0.54
N GLY A 80 11.97 2.85 0.16
CA GLY A 80 11.80 3.51 -1.11
C GLY A 80 10.51 3.10 -1.80
N ARG A 81 10.01 3.98 -2.68
CA ARG A 81 8.73 3.81 -3.36
C ARG A 81 8.72 2.66 -4.38
N ILE A 82 9.89 2.28 -4.88
CA ILE A 82 10.02 1.45 -6.07
C ILE A 82 10.38 0.00 -5.74
N GLU A 83 11.17 -0.20 -4.68
CA GLU A 83 11.66 -1.52 -4.33
C GLU A 83 10.63 -2.28 -3.50
N MET A 84 9.99 -3.25 -4.12
CA MET A 84 8.99 -4.11 -3.49
C MET A 84 9.32 -5.58 -3.70
N GLU A 85 8.99 -6.40 -2.72
CA GLU A 85 9.03 -7.86 -2.83
C GLU A 85 7.75 -8.47 -2.27
N THR A 86 7.55 -9.75 -2.56
CA THR A 86 6.44 -10.49 -1.97
C THR A 86 6.77 -10.88 -0.54
N ILE A 87 5.85 -10.64 0.39
CA ILE A 87 5.83 -11.26 1.71
C ILE A 87 4.66 -12.23 1.78
N SER A 88 4.85 -13.39 2.33
CA SER A 88 3.78 -14.39 2.45
C SER A 88 3.88 -15.19 3.74
N GLY A 89 2.75 -15.80 4.11
CA GLY A 89 2.69 -16.60 5.31
C GLY A 89 1.41 -17.39 5.46
N ARG A 90 1.25 -17.95 6.65
CA ARG A 90 0.06 -18.70 7.04
C ARG A 90 -0.43 -18.28 8.42
N VAL A 91 -1.73 -18.22 8.58
CA VAL A 91 -2.38 -18.02 9.88
C VAL A 91 -3.15 -19.29 10.26
N SER A 92 -2.99 -19.73 11.49
CA SER A 92 -3.81 -20.79 12.09
C SER A 92 -4.68 -20.22 13.21
N GLY A 93 -5.92 -20.71 13.34
CA GLY A 93 -6.85 -20.29 14.40
C GLY A 93 -7.42 -18.87 14.20
N PHE A 94 -7.42 -18.35 12.98
CA PHE A 94 -8.07 -17.08 12.66
C PHE A 94 -9.59 -17.22 12.58
N ARG A 95 -10.30 -16.10 12.68
CA ARG A 95 -11.75 -16.01 12.61
C ARG A 95 -12.18 -15.26 11.35
N SER A 96 -13.41 -15.53 10.90
CA SER A 96 -14.00 -14.78 9.78
C SER A 96 -13.95 -13.26 10.06
N GLY A 97 -13.61 -12.49 9.05
CA GLY A 97 -13.46 -11.04 9.11
C GLY A 97 -12.10 -10.54 9.64
N GLN A 98 -11.24 -11.41 10.15
CA GLN A 98 -9.86 -11.02 10.49
C GLN A 98 -9.02 -10.89 9.22
N ARG A 99 -8.03 -10.01 9.26
CA ARG A 99 -7.13 -9.67 8.14
C ARG A 99 -5.70 -9.57 8.64
N ILE A 100 -4.75 -9.60 7.72
CA ILE A 100 -3.35 -9.27 8.00
C ILE A 100 -3.12 -7.78 7.71
N VAL A 101 -2.41 -7.11 8.60
CA VAL A 101 -1.77 -5.81 8.37
C VAL A 101 -0.27 -6.03 8.36
N LEU A 102 0.38 -5.49 7.35
CA LEU A 102 1.83 -5.60 7.15
C LEU A 102 2.50 -4.28 7.50
N TYR A 103 3.71 -4.38 8.02
CA TYR A 103 4.61 -3.24 8.24
C TYR A 103 6.01 -3.56 7.74
N ALA A 104 6.65 -2.58 7.13
CA ALA A 104 8.08 -2.57 6.84
C ALA A 104 8.76 -1.47 7.67
N LYS A 105 9.98 -1.73 8.12
CA LYS A 105 10.74 -0.79 8.94
C LYS A 105 11.91 -0.21 8.17
N THR A 106 12.02 1.11 8.21
CA THR A 106 13.25 1.82 7.86
C THR A 106 13.81 2.48 9.13
N ASP A 107 13.50 3.72 9.38
CA ASP A 107 13.67 4.43 10.67
C ASP A 107 12.46 4.19 11.60
N VAL A 108 11.25 4.20 11.03
CA VAL A 108 9.98 3.86 11.69
C VAL A 108 9.30 2.70 10.95
N TRP A 109 8.21 2.19 11.51
CA TRP A 109 7.36 1.20 10.86
C TRP A 109 6.33 1.87 9.98
N TRP A 110 6.22 1.43 8.73
CA TRP A 110 5.28 1.90 7.73
C TRP A 110 4.30 0.83 7.36
N VAL A 111 3.00 1.16 7.38
CA VAL A 111 1.95 0.24 6.95
C VAL A 111 2.10 -0.09 5.47
N GLN A 112 1.79 -1.32 5.09
CA GLN A 112 2.05 -1.88 3.77
C GLN A 112 0.81 -2.58 3.17
N PRO A 113 0.74 -2.71 1.83
CA PRO A 113 1.61 -2.08 0.83
C PRO A 113 1.37 -0.58 0.70
N GLU A 114 0.13 -0.12 0.95
CA GLU A 114 -0.28 1.27 0.82
C GLU A 114 -1.14 1.71 2.01
N ALA A 115 -1.03 2.97 2.40
CA ALA A 115 -1.77 3.51 3.55
C ALA A 115 -3.30 3.51 3.32
N PHE A 116 -3.77 3.61 2.08
CA PHE A 116 -5.20 3.56 1.74
C PHE A 116 -5.74 2.14 1.55
N GLU A 117 -4.88 1.13 1.40
CA GLU A 117 -5.24 -0.28 1.30
C GLU A 117 -4.35 -1.16 2.21
N PRO A 118 -4.43 -0.98 3.55
CA PRO A 118 -3.47 -1.57 4.49
C PRO A 118 -3.76 -3.02 4.84
N TYR A 119 -4.77 -3.65 4.22
CA TYR A 119 -5.23 -4.96 4.63
C TYR A 119 -4.95 -6.04 3.60
N THR A 120 -4.36 -7.14 4.06
CA THR A 120 -4.15 -8.35 3.26
C THR A 120 -5.19 -9.40 3.65
N VAL A 121 -5.82 -9.99 2.65
CA VAL A 121 -6.85 -11.02 2.80
C VAL A 121 -6.20 -12.35 3.20
N ILE A 122 -6.83 -13.07 4.13
CA ILE A 122 -6.47 -14.44 4.49
C ILE A 122 -7.36 -15.37 3.70
N HIS A 123 -6.76 -16.29 2.94
CA HIS A 123 -7.47 -17.31 2.19
C HIS A 123 -8.09 -18.36 3.14
N PRO A 124 -9.12 -19.13 2.69
CA PRO A 124 -9.78 -20.12 3.53
C PRO A 124 -8.85 -21.19 4.12
N ASP A 125 -7.75 -21.51 3.44
CA ASP A 125 -6.71 -22.44 3.91
C ASP A 125 -5.72 -21.80 4.91
N GLY A 126 -5.90 -20.52 5.24
CA GLY A 126 -5.05 -19.76 6.13
C GLY A 126 -3.83 -19.13 5.49
N THR A 127 -3.59 -19.31 4.20
CA THR A 127 -2.49 -18.63 3.49
C THR A 127 -2.83 -17.18 3.22
N TRP A 128 -1.79 -16.37 3.10
CA TRP A 128 -1.88 -14.97 2.69
C TRP A 128 -0.58 -14.56 1.98
N SER A 129 -0.68 -13.61 1.08
CA SER A 129 0.44 -13.04 0.35
C SER A 129 0.12 -11.60 -0.05
N ASN A 130 1.11 -10.74 -0.05
CA ASN A 130 1.01 -9.38 -0.57
C ASN A 130 2.39 -8.86 -0.99
N SER A 131 2.39 -7.77 -1.74
CA SER A 131 3.59 -6.99 -2.01
C SER A 131 3.91 -6.11 -0.79
N ILE A 132 5.19 -5.83 -0.57
CA ILE A 132 5.67 -4.99 0.52
C ILE A 132 6.92 -4.23 0.08
N HIS A 133 7.00 -2.95 0.38
CA HIS A 133 8.21 -2.16 0.14
C HIS A 133 9.36 -2.69 1.00
N LEU A 134 10.58 -2.60 0.48
CA LEU A 134 11.74 -3.12 1.20
C LEU A 134 12.02 -2.31 2.45
N GLY A 135 12.42 -3.02 3.49
CA GLY A 135 12.81 -2.45 4.79
C GLY A 135 13.83 -3.34 5.49
N SER A 136 14.38 -2.89 6.60
CA SER A 136 15.31 -3.68 7.40
C SER A 136 14.64 -4.83 8.15
N GLU A 137 13.37 -4.61 8.54
CA GLU A 137 12.54 -5.56 9.29
C GLU A 137 11.12 -5.56 8.73
N TYR A 138 10.40 -6.67 8.90
CA TYR A 138 9.03 -6.86 8.46
C TYR A 138 8.16 -7.39 9.58
N ALA A 139 6.92 -6.91 9.67
CA ALA A 139 5.95 -7.41 10.63
C ALA A 139 4.63 -7.75 9.94
N ALA A 140 4.00 -8.84 10.41
CA ALA A 140 2.65 -9.19 10.06
C ALA A 140 1.79 -9.28 11.33
N LEU A 141 0.68 -8.54 11.34
CA LEU A 141 -0.27 -8.47 12.44
C LEU A 141 -1.59 -9.11 12.01
N LEU A 142 -2.08 -10.08 12.76
CA LEU A 142 -3.46 -10.56 12.63
C LEU A 142 -4.36 -9.59 13.39
N VAL A 143 -5.32 -8.99 12.70
CA VAL A 143 -6.16 -7.94 13.28
C VAL A 143 -7.64 -8.24 13.12
N ASN A 144 -8.47 -7.70 14.01
CA ASN A 144 -9.92 -7.75 13.92
C ASN A 144 -10.43 -6.82 12.79
N ALA A 145 -11.64 -7.10 12.29
CA ALA A 145 -12.24 -6.36 11.18
C ALA A 145 -12.35 -4.84 11.40
N THR A 146 -12.44 -4.39 12.63
CA THR A 146 -12.58 -2.97 13.01
C THR A 146 -11.27 -2.28 13.37
N TYR A 147 -10.14 -3.02 13.33
CA TYR A 147 -8.84 -2.43 13.64
C TYR A 147 -8.43 -1.48 12.52
N ASN A 148 -8.04 -0.27 12.87
CA ASN A 148 -7.49 0.73 11.95
C ASN A 148 -5.99 0.89 12.23
N PRO A 149 -5.10 0.45 11.32
CA PRO A 149 -3.66 0.55 11.53
C PRO A 149 -3.17 2.01 11.40
N PRO A 150 -2.26 2.48 12.26
CA PRO A 150 -1.56 3.73 12.01
C PRO A 150 -0.72 3.62 10.74
N HIS A 151 -0.67 4.69 9.93
CA HIS A 151 0.10 4.72 8.70
C HIS A 151 1.59 4.57 8.99
N THR A 152 2.07 5.25 10.03
CA THR A 152 3.44 5.13 10.55
C THR A 152 3.42 4.99 12.05
N THR A 153 4.43 4.32 12.61
CA THR A 153 4.58 4.22 14.05
C THR A 153 6.03 3.98 14.45
N PRO A 154 6.55 4.61 15.50
CA PRO A 154 7.91 4.34 15.99
C PRO A 154 8.03 2.96 16.63
N GLN A 155 6.92 2.39 17.12
CA GLN A 155 6.85 1.06 17.72
C GLN A 155 5.60 0.34 17.24
N LEU A 156 5.72 -0.95 16.92
CA LEU A 156 4.59 -1.77 16.51
C LEU A 156 3.48 -1.79 17.57
N PRO A 157 2.20 -1.78 17.14
CA PRO A 157 1.07 -1.96 18.03
C PRO A 157 1.18 -3.28 18.80
N GLN A 158 0.96 -3.24 20.11
CA GLN A 158 1.00 -4.42 20.96
C GLN A 158 -0.21 -5.34 20.72
N VAL A 159 -0.04 -6.63 21.01
CA VAL A 159 -1.17 -7.58 21.03
C VAL A 159 -2.21 -7.10 22.07
N GLY A 160 -3.45 -6.97 21.63
CA GLY A 160 -4.54 -6.30 22.34
C GLY A 160 -5.15 -5.19 21.48
N GLY A 161 -6.21 -4.53 21.93
CA GLY A 161 -6.82 -3.38 21.23
C GLY A 161 -7.23 -3.64 19.77
N GLY A 162 -7.46 -4.90 19.37
CA GLY A 162 -7.78 -5.28 18.00
C GLY A 162 -6.67 -6.05 17.28
N VAL A 163 -5.44 -6.04 17.79
CA VAL A 163 -4.34 -6.90 17.33
C VAL A 163 -4.42 -8.25 18.06
N VAL A 164 -4.59 -9.33 17.32
CA VAL A 164 -4.79 -10.70 17.84
C VAL A 164 -3.47 -11.45 18.00
N ALA A 165 -2.58 -11.29 17.02
CA ALA A 165 -1.26 -11.90 17.00
C ALA A 165 -0.32 -11.06 16.14
N MET A 166 0.98 -11.20 16.36
CA MET A 166 2.01 -10.51 15.61
C MET A 166 3.23 -11.42 15.44
N VAL A 167 3.89 -11.28 14.30
CA VAL A 167 5.21 -11.84 14.03
C VAL A 167 6.09 -10.76 13.40
N VAL A 168 7.36 -10.73 13.80
CA VAL A 168 8.38 -9.83 13.27
C VAL A 168 9.55 -10.66 12.77
N ALA A 169 10.13 -10.27 11.64
CA ALA A 169 11.31 -10.89 11.07
C ALA A 169 12.29 -9.84 10.55
N GLN A 170 13.56 -10.12 10.62
CA GLN A 170 14.60 -9.38 9.91
C GLN A 170 14.46 -9.65 8.41
N GLY A 171 14.74 -8.64 7.58
CA GLY A 171 14.85 -8.84 6.15
C GLY A 171 15.89 -9.90 5.82
N SER A 172 15.61 -10.74 4.84
CA SER A 172 16.53 -11.78 4.38
C SER A 172 17.83 -11.12 3.88
N PRO A 173 18.99 -11.78 4.04
CA PRO A 173 20.21 -11.29 3.43
C PRO A 173 20.03 -11.10 1.93
N VAL A 174 20.53 -9.99 1.39
CA VAL A 174 20.57 -9.78 -0.06
C VAL A 174 21.35 -10.93 -0.68
N LYS A 175 20.70 -11.71 -1.56
CA LYS A 175 21.41 -12.77 -2.29
C LYS A 175 22.50 -12.13 -3.14
N ALA A 176 23.62 -12.84 -3.28
CA ALA A 176 24.73 -12.38 -4.12
C ALA A 176 24.38 -12.20 -5.63
N ASP A 177 23.20 -12.70 -6.04
CA ASP A 177 22.57 -12.42 -7.33
C ASP A 177 21.80 -11.09 -7.29
N ALA A 178 22.32 -10.08 -6.55
CA ALA A 178 21.82 -8.71 -6.66
C ALA A 178 21.71 -8.36 -8.15
N PRO A 179 20.62 -7.69 -8.57
CA PRO A 179 20.43 -7.33 -9.96
C PRO A 179 21.70 -6.68 -10.46
N VAL A 180 22.13 -7.13 -11.62
CA VAL A 180 23.23 -6.47 -12.32
C VAL A 180 22.70 -5.08 -12.67
N VAL A 181 23.06 -4.08 -11.87
CA VAL A 181 22.92 -2.68 -12.28
C VAL A 181 23.84 -2.55 -13.48
N GLU A 182 23.29 -2.64 -14.67
CA GLU A 182 24.07 -2.29 -15.87
C GLU A 182 24.54 -0.86 -15.70
N GLN A 183 25.73 -0.58 -16.19
CA GLN A 183 26.31 0.76 -16.10
C GLN A 183 25.31 1.76 -16.71
N GLU A 184 24.74 2.60 -15.86
CA GLU A 184 23.72 3.56 -16.24
C GLU A 184 24.26 4.49 -17.33
N LYS A 185 23.51 4.60 -18.42
CA LYS A 185 23.90 5.40 -19.58
C LYS A 185 23.48 6.85 -19.37
N GLY A 186 24.44 7.76 -19.53
CA GLY A 186 24.15 9.19 -19.60
C GLY A 186 23.58 9.61 -20.96
N ILE A 187 22.56 10.45 -20.96
CA ILE A 187 22.02 11.14 -22.13
C ILE A 187 22.04 12.65 -21.93
N ARG A 188 21.95 13.42 -23.04
CA ARG A 188 21.72 14.86 -22.97
C ARG A 188 20.32 15.20 -23.44
N PHE A 189 19.58 15.93 -22.58
CA PHE A 189 18.24 16.40 -22.89
C PHE A 189 18.06 17.79 -22.30
N SER A 190 17.54 18.75 -23.08
CA SER A 190 17.31 20.13 -22.72
C SER A 190 18.55 20.83 -22.10
N GLY A 191 19.75 20.51 -22.57
CA GLY A 191 21.00 21.10 -22.08
C GLY A 191 21.56 20.44 -20.81
N TYR A 192 20.81 19.58 -20.15
CA TYR A 192 21.20 18.87 -18.92
C TYR A 192 21.71 17.47 -19.23
N LYS A 193 22.52 16.94 -18.33
CA LYS A 193 22.91 15.54 -18.33
C LYS A 193 21.95 14.75 -17.47
N TRP A 194 21.33 13.75 -18.05
CA TRP A 194 20.42 12.80 -17.41
C TRP A 194 21.03 11.42 -17.41
N ILE A 195 20.72 10.67 -16.39
CA ILE A 195 21.07 9.25 -16.27
C ILE A 195 19.85 8.43 -16.61
N VAL A 196 19.99 7.47 -17.49
CA VAL A 196 18.91 6.50 -17.81
C VAL A 196 18.98 5.37 -16.80
N ARG A 197 17.89 5.16 -16.08
CA ARG A 197 17.79 4.08 -15.10
C ARG A 197 17.80 2.73 -15.79
N SER A 198 18.65 1.83 -15.30
CA SER A 198 18.76 0.46 -15.77
C SER A 198 18.75 -0.49 -14.58
N ILE A 199 17.65 -1.23 -14.40
CA ILE A 199 17.52 -2.27 -13.38
C ILE A 199 17.03 -3.52 -14.07
N ARG A 200 17.84 -4.57 -14.05
CA ARG A 200 17.47 -5.89 -14.53
C ARG A 200 17.20 -6.81 -13.33
N GLY A 201 16.08 -7.52 -13.39
CA GLY A 201 15.65 -8.44 -12.35
C GLY A 201 14.41 -7.96 -11.61
N ALA A 202 13.71 -8.91 -10.95
CA ALA A 202 12.54 -8.62 -10.15
C ALA A 202 12.96 -7.91 -8.86
N HIS A 203 12.71 -6.61 -8.82
CA HIS A 203 12.67 -5.87 -7.58
C HIS A 203 11.22 -5.69 -7.16
N GLY A 204 10.87 -6.37 -6.08
CA GLY A 204 9.53 -6.32 -5.54
C GLY A 204 8.54 -7.21 -6.28
N GLY A 205 7.59 -7.80 -5.59
CA GLY A 205 6.61 -8.78 -6.08
C GLY A 205 5.71 -8.34 -7.24
N ARG A 206 5.92 -7.13 -7.76
CA ARG A 206 5.54 -6.64 -9.08
C ARG A 206 6.73 -5.89 -9.63
N SER A 207 7.49 -6.56 -10.48
CA SER A 207 8.70 -6.03 -11.06
C SER A 207 8.40 -4.86 -12.00
N HIS A 208 8.68 -3.65 -11.53
CA HIS A 208 8.96 -2.57 -12.44
C HIS A 208 10.40 -2.74 -12.90
N VAL A 209 10.57 -3.39 -14.04
CA VAL A 209 11.88 -3.50 -14.69
C VAL A 209 12.11 -2.25 -15.52
N TYR A 210 13.17 -1.52 -15.23
CA TYR A 210 13.57 -0.36 -16.02
C TYR A 210 14.47 -0.82 -17.16
N ASP A 211 14.00 -0.62 -18.40
CA ASP A 211 14.75 -0.99 -19.60
C ASP A 211 15.28 0.28 -20.27
N PRO A 212 16.62 0.47 -20.33
CA PRO A 212 17.19 1.65 -20.93
C PRO A 212 16.89 1.79 -22.44
N SER A 213 16.45 0.73 -23.12
CA SER A 213 16.00 0.79 -24.51
C SER A 213 14.67 1.53 -24.68
N ASN A 214 13.91 1.70 -23.58
CA ASN A 214 12.67 2.47 -23.54
C ASN A 214 12.89 3.98 -23.47
N VAL A 215 14.15 4.43 -23.48
CA VAL A 215 14.52 5.85 -23.39
C VAL A 215 15.39 6.24 -24.58
N HIS A 216 14.97 7.28 -25.30
CA HIS A 216 15.83 7.90 -26.31
C HIS A 216 15.54 9.40 -26.46
N VAL A 217 16.51 10.12 -26.95
CA VAL A 217 16.37 11.52 -27.37
C VAL A 217 16.49 11.54 -28.89
N ASP A 218 15.49 12.13 -29.55
CA ASP A 218 15.44 12.19 -31.00
C ASP A 218 16.38 13.29 -31.56
N GLU A 219 16.43 13.40 -32.90
CA GLU A 219 17.26 14.39 -33.59
C GLU A 219 16.81 15.84 -33.36
N GLN A 220 15.57 16.03 -32.92
CA GLN A 220 14.99 17.32 -32.53
C GLN A 220 15.31 17.69 -31.07
N GLY A 221 15.97 16.79 -30.33
CA GLY A 221 16.31 16.96 -28.93
C GLY A 221 15.14 16.69 -27.99
N THR A 222 14.14 15.94 -28.42
CA THR A 222 12.96 15.58 -27.67
C THR A 222 13.17 14.25 -26.95
N LEU A 223 12.76 14.15 -25.70
CA LEU A 223 12.87 12.94 -24.89
C LEU A 223 11.62 12.06 -25.07
N HIS A 224 11.85 10.81 -25.44
CA HIS A 224 10.86 9.76 -25.57
C HIS A 224 11.01 8.74 -24.45
N LEU A 225 9.93 8.43 -23.78
CA LEU A 225 9.83 7.41 -22.74
C LEU A 225 8.74 6.41 -23.10
N LYS A 226 9.02 5.11 -22.95
CA LYS A 226 8.10 4.02 -23.30
C LYS A 226 7.79 3.13 -22.09
N ILE A 227 6.58 2.58 -22.11
CA ILE A 227 6.23 1.37 -21.39
C ILE A 227 6.11 0.28 -22.44
N THR A 228 6.93 -0.76 -22.34
CA THR A 228 6.88 -1.92 -23.24
C THR A 228 6.58 -3.19 -22.45
N ARG A 229 6.19 -4.25 -23.15
CA ARG A 229 5.91 -5.55 -22.54
C ARG A 229 6.73 -6.63 -23.21
N PHE A 230 7.45 -7.40 -22.43
CA PHE A 230 8.16 -8.58 -22.89
C PHE A 230 7.67 -9.81 -22.12
N ALA A 231 7.09 -10.78 -22.81
CA ALA A 231 6.35 -11.89 -22.23
C ALA A 231 5.22 -11.36 -21.30
N ASP A 232 5.28 -11.67 -20.02
CA ASP A 232 4.28 -11.22 -19.03
C ASP A 232 4.77 -10.05 -18.16
N GLU A 233 5.92 -9.47 -18.49
CA GLU A 233 6.56 -8.43 -17.68
C GLU A 233 6.49 -7.08 -18.37
N TRP A 234 6.00 -6.07 -17.63
CA TRP A 234 6.03 -4.67 -18.05
C TRP A 234 7.40 -4.06 -17.77
N LYS A 235 7.91 -3.30 -18.74
CA LYS A 235 9.17 -2.59 -18.67
C LYS A 235 8.95 -1.09 -18.70
N CYS A 236 9.45 -0.43 -17.68
CA CYS A 236 9.36 1.00 -17.46
C CYS A 236 10.50 1.77 -18.10
N SER A 237 10.38 3.07 -18.08
CA SER A 237 11.46 4.01 -18.39
C SER A 237 11.55 5.08 -17.29
N GLU A 238 12.78 5.43 -16.91
CA GLU A 238 13.07 6.56 -16.02
C GLU A 238 14.37 7.23 -16.41
N VAL A 239 14.37 8.54 -16.31
CA VAL A 239 15.60 9.34 -16.36
C VAL A 239 15.65 10.25 -15.13
N TYR A 240 16.86 10.52 -14.65
CA TYR A 240 17.09 11.43 -13.54
C TYR A 240 18.31 12.32 -13.77
N LEU A 241 18.28 13.54 -13.27
CA LEU A 241 19.43 14.44 -13.36
C LEU A 241 20.63 13.86 -12.62
N ASP A 242 21.83 14.09 -13.17
CA ASP A 242 23.09 13.65 -12.56
C ASP A 242 23.49 14.46 -11.31
N ARG A 243 22.69 15.46 -10.95
CA ARG A 243 22.89 16.30 -9.76
C ARG A 243 21.58 16.90 -9.25
N SER A 244 21.57 17.26 -7.98
CA SER A 244 20.53 18.10 -7.39
C SER A 244 20.65 19.54 -7.91
N LEU A 245 19.50 20.20 -8.06
CA LEU A 245 19.40 21.61 -8.41
C LEU A 245 18.89 22.47 -7.23
N GLY A 246 18.26 21.86 -6.21
CA GLY A 246 17.75 22.53 -5.03
C GLY A 246 16.52 23.40 -5.27
N TYR A 247 16.39 24.48 -4.50
CA TYR A 247 15.29 25.43 -4.66
C TYR A 247 15.28 26.06 -6.05
N GLY A 248 14.10 26.33 -6.57
CA GLY A 248 13.88 26.94 -7.87
C GLY A 248 12.65 26.41 -8.59
N THR A 249 12.43 26.88 -9.81
CA THR A 249 11.31 26.47 -10.64
C THR A 249 11.73 25.38 -11.61
N TYR A 250 11.06 24.24 -11.54
CA TYR A 250 11.19 23.10 -12.43
C TYR A 250 10.02 23.10 -13.41
N SER A 251 10.31 23.04 -14.70
CA SER A 251 9.32 23.10 -15.78
C SER A 251 9.47 21.94 -16.73
N PHE A 252 8.36 21.25 -17.03
CA PHE A 252 8.30 20.10 -17.94
C PHE A 252 7.25 20.38 -19.02
N GLN A 253 7.65 20.39 -20.28
CA GLN A 253 6.77 20.54 -21.42
C GLN A 253 6.44 19.16 -21.99
N VAL A 254 5.21 18.72 -21.76
CA VAL A 254 4.73 17.38 -22.07
C VAL A 254 3.77 17.45 -23.26
N GLU A 255 3.97 16.59 -24.27
CA GLU A 255 3.02 16.42 -25.36
C GLU A 255 1.72 15.80 -24.90
N ASP A 256 0.75 15.65 -25.81
CA ASP A 256 -0.56 15.08 -25.47
C ASP A 256 -0.44 13.66 -24.91
N VAL A 257 -0.89 13.48 -23.69
CA VAL A 257 -0.94 12.19 -22.96
C VAL A 257 -2.39 11.71 -22.74
N SER A 258 -3.37 12.33 -23.40
CA SER A 258 -4.79 11.95 -23.25
C SER A 258 -5.14 10.57 -23.81
N HIS A 259 -4.23 9.98 -24.59
CA HIS A 259 -4.34 8.63 -25.15
C HIS A 259 -3.92 7.52 -24.17
N LEU A 260 -3.34 7.88 -23.03
CA LEU A 260 -2.85 6.89 -22.06
C LEU A 260 -3.99 6.13 -21.40
N GLU A 261 -3.77 4.81 -21.22
CA GLU A 261 -4.69 3.99 -20.43
C GLU A 261 -4.71 4.44 -18.96
N PRO A 262 -5.83 4.23 -18.25
CA PRO A 262 -5.96 4.63 -16.85
C PRO A 262 -4.87 4.11 -15.92
N ALA A 263 -4.25 2.97 -16.25
CA ALA A 263 -3.17 2.36 -15.47
C ALA A 263 -1.78 2.87 -15.83
N ALA A 264 -1.60 3.65 -16.90
CA ALA A 264 -0.32 4.29 -17.18
C ALA A 264 -0.09 5.46 -16.23
N GLU A 265 1.16 5.63 -15.75
CA GLU A 265 1.54 6.74 -14.87
C GLU A 265 2.81 7.41 -15.38
N LEU A 266 2.71 8.69 -15.70
CA LEU A 266 3.84 9.59 -15.87
C LEU A 266 4.04 10.37 -14.58
N SER A 267 5.22 10.25 -13.96
CA SER A 267 5.62 11.02 -12.78
C SER A 267 6.75 11.98 -13.12
N LEU A 268 6.59 13.26 -12.77
CA LEU A 268 7.57 14.34 -12.85
C LEU A 268 7.86 14.75 -11.42
N PHE A 269 9.03 14.41 -10.88
CA PHE A 269 9.22 14.47 -9.44
C PHE A 269 10.68 14.73 -9.03
N THR A 270 10.88 14.95 -7.74
CA THR A 270 12.19 14.96 -7.09
C THR A 270 12.35 13.74 -6.20
N TRP A 271 13.57 13.23 -6.08
CA TRP A 271 13.86 12.08 -5.23
C TRP A 271 15.31 12.04 -4.79
N SER A 272 15.54 11.77 -3.49
CA SER A 272 16.87 11.53 -2.93
C SER A 272 17.07 10.06 -2.57
N GLU A 273 18.07 9.41 -3.16
CA GLU A 273 18.51 8.07 -2.76
C GLU A 273 19.20 8.07 -1.37
N LEU A 274 19.67 9.24 -0.93
CA LEU A 274 20.41 9.41 0.32
C LEU A 274 19.52 9.87 1.48
N GLY A 275 18.21 10.02 1.21
CA GLY A 275 17.25 10.48 2.20
C GLY A 275 17.23 9.57 3.44
N VAL A 276 17.55 10.13 4.61
CA VAL A 276 17.44 9.45 5.91
C VAL A 276 15.99 9.27 6.32
N ASN A 277 15.08 10.06 5.72
CA ASN A 277 13.65 10.04 5.96
C ASN A 277 12.94 9.44 4.75
N GLN A 278 11.85 8.75 4.94
CA GLN A 278 11.06 8.15 3.85
C GLN A 278 10.41 9.19 2.91
N ASP A 279 10.44 10.46 3.29
CA ASP A 279 9.96 11.55 2.43
C ASP A 279 10.87 11.78 1.22
N HIS A 280 12.10 11.29 1.23
CA HIS A 280 13.10 11.34 0.15
C HIS A 280 13.20 12.69 -0.57
N HIS A 281 12.71 13.79 0.07
CA HIS A 281 12.54 15.10 -0.52
C HIS A 281 11.67 15.07 -1.80
N GLU A 282 10.63 14.21 -1.77
CA GLU A 282 9.77 13.93 -2.93
C GLU A 282 8.65 14.97 -3.06
N MET A 283 8.52 15.50 -4.26
CA MET A 283 7.44 16.37 -4.71
C MET A 283 7.06 15.90 -6.09
N ASP A 284 5.76 15.63 -6.33
CA ASP A 284 5.31 14.97 -7.54
C ASP A 284 4.28 15.77 -8.31
N ILE A 285 4.38 15.70 -9.64
CA ILE A 285 3.28 15.90 -10.56
C ILE A 285 3.05 14.55 -11.23
N ASN A 286 1.97 13.87 -10.86
CA ASN A 286 1.61 12.58 -11.43
C ASN A 286 0.48 12.75 -12.43
N ILE A 287 0.63 12.19 -13.62
CA ILE A 287 -0.39 12.12 -14.66
C ILE A 287 -0.81 10.65 -14.79
N SER A 288 -1.93 10.31 -14.14
CA SER A 288 -2.46 8.95 -14.05
C SER A 288 -3.88 8.95 -13.49
N GLN A 289 -4.71 8.03 -13.95
CA GLN A 289 -5.99 7.69 -13.32
C GLN A 289 -5.84 6.55 -12.30
N LYS A 290 -4.60 6.09 -12.04
CA LYS A 290 -4.28 5.01 -11.10
C LYS A 290 -5.10 3.73 -11.36
N GLY A 291 -5.38 3.45 -12.64
CA GLY A 291 -6.18 2.32 -13.10
C GLY A 291 -7.69 2.43 -12.86
N ASP A 292 -8.20 3.59 -12.43
CA ASP A 292 -9.62 3.84 -12.25
C ASP A 292 -10.09 4.97 -13.17
N PRO A 293 -10.75 4.64 -14.31
CA PRO A 293 -11.18 5.64 -15.29
C PRO A 293 -12.22 6.64 -14.76
N ALA A 294 -12.80 6.39 -13.59
CA ALA A 294 -13.74 7.31 -12.94
C ALA A 294 -13.04 8.44 -12.17
N THR A 295 -11.72 8.36 -12.00
CA THR A 295 -10.96 9.37 -11.26
C THR A 295 -10.41 10.45 -12.20
N LYS A 296 -10.03 11.60 -11.61
CA LYS A 296 -9.26 12.63 -12.32
C LYS A 296 -7.90 12.06 -12.72
N ASN A 297 -7.32 12.56 -13.80
CA ASN A 297 -6.14 11.99 -14.45
C ASN A 297 -4.82 12.67 -14.06
N ALA A 298 -4.81 13.59 -13.11
CA ALA A 298 -3.58 14.22 -12.65
C ALA A 298 -3.65 14.63 -11.17
N GLU A 299 -2.48 14.76 -10.55
CA GLU A 299 -2.37 15.24 -9.17
C GLU A 299 -1.04 15.94 -8.90
N TYR A 300 -1.06 16.85 -7.93
CA TYR A 300 0.13 17.37 -7.24
C TYR A 300 0.22 16.72 -5.89
N VAL A 301 1.42 16.31 -5.52
CA VAL A 301 1.67 15.63 -4.23
C VAL A 301 2.94 16.17 -3.61
N ILE A 302 2.92 16.34 -2.31
CA ILE A 302 4.11 16.42 -1.46
C ILE A 302 4.05 15.34 -0.40
N GLN A 303 5.18 14.89 0.07
CA GLN A 303 5.21 13.89 1.13
C GLN A 303 4.90 14.52 2.50
N PRO A 304 4.24 13.78 3.42
CA PRO A 304 3.70 12.44 3.20
C PRO A 304 2.35 12.45 2.47
N TYR A 305 2.25 11.72 1.37
CA TYR A 305 1.11 11.70 0.44
C TYR A 305 -0.24 11.28 1.05
N TYR A 306 -0.21 10.56 2.18
CA TYR A 306 -1.42 10.09 2.86
C TYR A 306 -2.13 11.16 3.70
N LEU A 307 -1.53 12.34 3.86
CA LEU A 307 -2.23 13.49 4.42
C LEU A 307 -3.10 14.14 3.33
N PRO A 308 -4.42 14.25 3.53
CA PRO A 308 -5.30 14.78 2.48
C PRO A 308 -4.94 16.18 2.00
N MET A 309 -4.30 16.99 2.85
CA MET A 309 -3.84 18.34 2.51
C MET A 309 -2.58 18.36 1.63
N ASN A 310 -1.88 17.24 1.53
CA ASN A 310 -0.64 17.10 0.76
C ASN A 310 -0.87 16.59 -0.67
N THR A 311 -2.14 16.43 -1.08
CA THR A 311 -2.50 15.96 -2.43
C THR A 311 -3.63 16.79 -3.00
N LEU A 312 -3.45 17.28 -4.24
CA LEU A 312 -4.52 17.91 -5.03
C LEU A 312 -4.72 17.16 -6.34
N ARG A 313 -5.89 16.55 -6.54
CA ARG A 313 -6.24 15.92 -7.82
C ARG A 313 -6.98 16.90 -8.74
N PHE A 314 -6.61 16.93 -10.02
CA PHE A 314 -7.20 17.77 -11.04
C PHE A 314 -7.38 17.01 -12.37
N GLN A 315 -8.08 17.61 -13.34
CA GLN A 315 -8.25 17.05 -14.67
C GLN A 315 -7.30 17.75 -15.63
N ALA A 316 -6.27 17.06 -16.09
CA ALA A 316 -5.43 17.53 -17.20
C ALA A 316 -6.22 17.40 -18.51
N PRO A 317 -6.20 18.43 -19.38
CA PRO A 317 -6.89 18.40 -20.66
C PRO A 317 -6.14 17.57 -21.70
N ALA A 318 -6.81 17.24 -22.79
CA ALA A 318 -6.14 16.77 -24.01
C ALA A 318 -5.28 17.89 -24.63
N GLY A 319 -4.22 17.47 -25.32
CA GLY A 319 -3.22 18.33 -25.94
C GLY A 319 -2.00 18.59 -25.04
N PRO A 320 -1.01 19.31 -25.56
CA PRO A 320 0.22 19.61 -24.82
C PRO A 320 -0.05 20.42 -23.57
N VAL A 321 0.69 20.11 -22.49
CA VAL A 321 0.60 20.81 -21.20
C VAL A 321 2.01 21.07 -20.66
N THR A 322 2.22 22.25 -20.12
CA THR A 322 3.41 22.56 -19.32
C THR A 322 3.08 22.41 -17.85
N TYR A 323 3.84 21.58 -17.16
CA TYR A 323 3.74 21.30 -15.74
C TYR A 323 4.92 21.92 -15.01
N THR A 324 4.66 22.63 -13.91
CA THR A 324 5.73 23.27 -13.11
C THR A 324 5.52 23.10 -11.63
N PHE A 325 6.61 23.08 -10.91
CA PHE A 325 6.63 23.40 -9.49
C PHE A 325 7.73 24.41 -9.20
N ASP A 326 7.39 25.40 -8.39
CA ASP A 326 8.30 26.41 -7.84
C ASP A 326 8.53 26.09 -6.37
N TRP A 327 9.70 25.57 -6.07
CA TRP A 327 10.11 25.10 -4.76
C TRP A 327 10.92 26.18 -4.05
N GLN A 328 10.41 26.67 -2.94
CA GLN A 328 10.98 27.74 -2.15
C GLN A 328 11.03 27.34 -0.67
N PRO A 329 11.88 28.00 0.16
CA PRO A 329 11.96 27.69 1.60
C PRO A 329 10.64 27.80 2.36
N ASN A 330 9.67 28.54 1.85
CA ASN A 330 8.38 28.79 2.49
C ASN A 330 7.20 28.06 1.82
N GLY A 331 7.47 27.07 0.99
CA GLY A 331 6.45 26.24 0.35
C GLY A 331 6.72 25.96 -1.11
N ILE A 332 5.83 25.18 -1.72
CA ILE A 332 5.91 24.73 -3.10
C ILE A 332 4.65 25.16 -3.84
N SER A 333 4.82 25.87 -4.95
CA SER A 333 3.72 26.28 -5.82
C SER A 333 3.73 25.43 -7.08
N PHE A 334 2.69 24.64 -7.30
CA PHE A 334 2.48 23.87 -8.51
C PHE A 334 1.56 24.65 -9.45
N VAL A 335 1.91 24.71 -10.74
CA VAL A 335 1.06 25.31 -11.77
C VAL A 335 1.17 24.50 -13.05
N SER A 336 0.02 24.24 -13.70
CA SER A 336 -0.04 23.60 -15.01
C SER A 336 -0.89 24.45 -15.96
N TRP A 337 -0.46 24.55 -17.21
CA TRP A 337 -1.21 25.29 -18.23
C TRP A 337 -1.16 24.60 -19.59
N LYS A 338 -2.17 24.85 -20.44
CA LYS A 338 -2.22 24.34 -21.81
C LYS A 338 -1.12 24.93 -22.68
N GLY A 339 -0.54 24.09 -23.53
CA GLY A 339 0.50 24.47 -24.47
C GLY A 339 1.91 24.30 -23.93
N LEU A 340 2.87 24.42 -24.84
CA LEU A 340 4.29 24.34 -24.56
C LEU A 340 4.87 25.74 -24.39
N GLY A 341 5.85 25.88 -23.52
CA GLY A 341 6.58 27.11 -23.27
C GLY A 341 6.31 27.72 -21.89
N LEU A 342 7.12 28.74 -21.53
CA LEU A 342 7.14 29.32 -20.18
C LEU A 342 6.06 30.39 -19.96
N ASN A 343 5.41 30.88 -21.00
CA ASN A 343 4.35 31.87 -20.89
C ASN A 343 3.05 31.21 -20.47
N ARG A 344 2.67 31.42 -19.21
CA ARG A 344 1.45 30.84 -18.61
C ARG A 344 0.15 31.14 -19.38
N GLY A 345 0.10 32.15 -20.26
CA GLY A 345 -1.08 32.54 -21.00
C GLY A 345 -2.35 32.61 -20.15
N SER A 346 -3.52 32.61 -20.78
CA SER A 346 -4.82 32.60 -20.11
C SER A 346 -5.36 31.19 -19.80
N SER A 347 -4.57 30.16 -19.99
CA SER A 347 -5.03 28.74 -20.02
C SER A 347 -4.48 27.90 -18.86
N VAL A 348 -4.46 28.47 -17.65
CA VAL A 348 -4.14 27.70 -16.44
C VAL A 348 -5.13 26.56 -16.28
N VAL A 349 -4.63 25.34 -16.13
CA VAL A 349 -5.37 24.10 -15.92
C VAL A 349 -5.59 23.86 -14.43
N SER A 350 -4.54 24.03 -13.64
CA SER A 350 -4.55 23.89 -12.19
C SER A 350 -3.41 24.70 -11.59
N ASP A 351 -3.63 25.26 -10.41
CA ASP A 351 -2.61 25.81 -9.56
C ASP A 351 -2.85 25.41 -8.10
N HIS A 352 -1.79 25.24 -7.32
CA HIS A 352 -1.89 24.97 -5.90
C HIS A 352 -0.59 25.29 -5.19
N ARG A 353 -0.71 25.77 -3.96
CA ARG A 353 0.45 26.03 -3.10
C ARG A 353 0.35 25.22 -1.81
N PHE A 354 1.37 24.41 -1.57
CA PHE A 354 1.60 23.76 -0.28
C PHE A 354 2.52 24.63 0.56
N VAL A 355 2.09 24.95 1.78
CA VAL A 355 2.83 25.82 2.72
C VAL A 355 3.37 25.08 3.94
N SER A 356 2.92 23.85 4.17
CA SER A 356 3.43 22.92 5.18
C SER A 356 4.13 21.74 4.50
N ASP A 357 4.99 21.07 5.21
CA ASP A 357 5.68 19.84 4.80
C ASP A 357 6.57 19.98 3.54
N ALA A 358 6.85 21.22 3.12
CA ALA A 358 7.79 21.44 2.01
C ALA A 358 9.19 20.95 2.41
N PRO A 359 9.79 20.00 1.66
CA PRO A 359 11.13 19.51 2.01
C PRO A 359 12.19 20.60 1.88
N VAL A 360 13.28 20.42 2.59
CA VAL A 360 14.50 21.23 2.43
C VAL A 360 15.43 20.48 1.47
N PRO A 361 16.13 21.14 0.53
CA PRO A 361 17.05 20.45 -0.37
C PRO A 361 18.06 19.56 0.37
N GLY A 362 18.21 18.31 -0.10
CA GLY A 362 19.01 17.27 0.57
C GLY A 362 19.70 16.28 -0.38
N GLY A 363 19.97 16.69 -1.61
CA GLY A 363 20.62 15.84 -2.61
C GLY A 363 19.65 15.11 -3.54
N GLU A 364 18.37 15.47 -3.49
CA GLU A 364 17.35 14.99 -4.45
C GLU A 364 17.68 15.41 -5.88
N THR A 365 17.28 14.57 -6.83
CA THR A 365 17.39 14.87 -8.27
C THR A 365 16.02 14.95 -8.91
N ALA A 366 15.86 15.80 -9.91
CA ALA A 366 14.65 15.77 -10.73
C ALA A 366 14.61 14.49 -11.56
N ARG A 367 13.42 13.89 -11.66
CA ARG A 367 13.17 12.62 -12.32
C ARG A 367 11.96 12.68 -13.23
N ILE A 368 12.00 11.89 -14.27
CA ILE A 368 10.87 11.64 -15.19
C ILE A 368 10.73 10.13 -15.30
N ASN A 369 9.62 9.60 -14.76
CA ASN A 369 9.33 8.17 -14.72
C ASN A 369 8.05 7.87 -15.51
N PHE A 370 8.06 6.79 -16.27
CA PHE A 370 6.88 6.31 -16.99
C PHE A 370 6.73 4.81 -16.81
N CYS A 371 5.73 4.43 -16.01
CA CYS A 371 5.47 3.05 -15.57
C CYS A 371 3.97 2.75 -15.53
N PRO A 372 3.55 1.47 -15.55
CA PRO A 372 2.22 1.11 -15.10
C PRO A 372 2.06 1.41 -13.60
N PHE A 373 0.90 1.93 -13.20
CA PHE A 373 0.56 2.10 -11.79
C PHE A 373 0.54 0.76 -11.06
N GLY A 374 1.14 0.68 -9.87
CA GLY A 374 1.39 -0.57 -9.18
C GLY A 374 0.15 -1.37 -8.76
N PHE A 375 -0.96 -0.68 -8.44
CA PHE A 375 -2.19 -1.30 -7.90
C PHE A 375 -3.45 -0.85 -8.66
N PRO A 376 -3.54 -1.05 -9.98
CA PRO A 376 -4.66 -0.54 -10.76
C PRO A 376 -5.92 -1.39 -10.55
N LYS A 377 -7.10 -0.75 -10.53
CA LYS A 377 -8.38 -1.47 -10.62
C LYS A 377 -8.53 -2.13 -11.98
N ILE A 378 -8.06 -1.46 -13.04
CA ILE A 378 -8.00 -1.98 -14.40
C ILE A 378 -6.53 -1.97 -14.80
N ALA A 379 -5.96 -3.15 -15.03
CA ALA A 379 -4.57 -3.29 -15.43
C ALA A 379 -4.35 -2.75 -16.86
N MET A 380 -3.14 -2.27 -17.11
CA MET A 380 -2.68 -1.82 -18.42
C MET A 380 -2.74 -2.98 -19.44
N GLN A 381 -3.16 -2.69 -20.67
CA GLN A 381 -3.33 -3.68 -21.74
C GLN A 381 -2.34 -3.47 -22.89
N HIS A 382 -1.98 -2.22 -23.21
CA HIS A 382 -1.17 -1.87 -24.36
C HIS A 382 0.10 -1.14 -23.94
N GLU A 383 1.15 -1.31 -24.73
CA GLU A 383 2.36 -0.50 -24.65
C GLU A 383 2.03 0.97 -24.90
N ALA A 384 2.81 1.87 -24.34
CA ALA A 384 2.58 3.29 -24.46
C ALA A 384 3.89 4.06 -24.60
N GLU A 385 3.79 5.24 -25.18
CA GLU A 385 4.89 6.19 -25.33
C GLU A 385 4.44 7.58 -24.93
N ILE A 386 5.32 8.31 -24.27
CA ILE A 386 5.15 9.74 -23.97
C ILE A 386 6.32 10.53 -24.51
N VAL A 387 6.10 11.80 -24.74
CA VAL A 387 7.08 12.71 -25.33
C VAL A 387 7.21 13.95 -24.45
N ILE A 388 8.41 14.21 -23.98
CA ILE A 388 8.77 15.42 -23.23
C ILE A 388 9.58 16.33 -24.16
N ARG A 389 9.00 17.48 -24.51
CA ARG A 389 9.63 18.42 -25.44
C ARG A 389 10.79 19.18 -24.81
N HIS A 390 10.62 19.57 -23.57
CA HIS A 390 11.62 20.40 -22.91
C HIS A 390 11.53 20.26 -21.39
N PHE A 391 12.69 20.37 -20.76
CA PHE A 391 12.85 20.58 -19.32
C PHE A 391 13.63 21.85 -19.09
N GLU A 392 13.21 22.67 -18.13
CA GLU A 392 13.91 23.87 -17.72
C GLU A 392 13.92 24.03 -16.21
N TYR A 393 15.04 24.49 -15.70
CA TYR A 393 15.20 24.88 -14.32
C TYR A 393 15.63 26.35 -14.23
N LEU A 394 14.91 27.11 -13.40
CA LEU A 394 15.21 28.52 -13.06
C LEU A 394 15.46 28.59 -11.55
N PRO A 395 16.68 28.99 -11.12
CA PRO A 395 17.08 29.09 -9.70
C PRO A 395 16.35 30.18 -8.94
#